data_190ffede097b4d9bd0b3af88feb09d13
#
_entry.id   190ffede097b4d9bd0b3af88feb09d13
#
_cell.length_a   1.000
_cell.length_b   1.000
_cell.length_c   1.000
_cell.angle_alpha   90.00
_cell.angle_beta   90.00
_cell.angle_gamma   90.00
#
_symmetry.space_group_name_H-M   'P 1'
#
loop_
_entity.id
_entity.type
_entity.pdbx_description
1 polymer ?
#
loop_
_entity_poly.entity_id
_entity_poly.type
_entity_poly.pdbx_seq_one_letter_code
_entity_poly.pdbx_strand_id
1 'polypeptide(L)'
;KGTMYNSGCKIDIIDTQKKMGDLFVHTGKIKKGTINIGQSVNLEIDLEKRNNSKANHSATHLLHESLRRTLGKHVTQKGSLVSPERLRFDFSHNKPIEKEEMSKINKIVNEVVESSTDVQTRIMTPKEAIKMGALALFGEKYGEEVRVVFMGKESNGFFSTELCGGTHVKNTKEVGKFKIISQSSIASGVRRVEALRDKQLTEHENSQEKDRTLKEKTNKEQLEKIKKEILSYKIKPDLSENKDLVENLKNLNKQLEKIKIQNVIKDKNKNKIKDKKISDFIIREQVLSDFPPKELRSVIDQGKKDIKKGIII
;
A
#
# COMPACT_ATOMS: atom_id res chain seq x y z
N LYS A 1 5.43 -7.91 23.69
CA LYS A 1 4.12 -7.65 24.33
C LYS A 1 3.63 -8.94 24.99
N GLY A 2 2.88 -8.81 26.08
CA GLY A 2 2.39 -9.93 26.87
C GLY A 2 1.77 -9.45 28.18
N THR A 3 1.69 -10.32 29.14
CA THR A 3 1.12 -10.05 30.45
C THR A 3 2.15 -10.36 31.54
N MET A 4 2.26 -9.48 32.53
CA MET A 4 2.96 -9.75 33.78
C MET A 4 1.93 -9.86 34.89
N TYR A 5 1.99 -10.88 35.72
CA TYR A 5 0.97 -11.10 36.74
C TYR A 5 1.47 -11.90 37.94
N ASN A 6 0.79 -11.71 39.05
CA ASN A 6 0.82 -12.57 40.24
C ASN A 6 -0.59 -12.67 40.87
N SER A 7 -0.72 -13.21 42.07
CA SER A 7 -2.01 -13.35 42.75
C SER A 7 -2.73 -12.02 43.02
N GLY A 8 -2.00 -10.91 43.17
CA GLY A 8 -2.51 -9.59 43.53
C GLY A 8 -2.49 -8.55 42.40
N CYS A 9 -1.83 -8.84 41.28
CA CYS A 9 -1.63 -7.83 40.23
C CYS A 9 -1.67 -8.43 38.83
N LYS A 10 -2.20 -7.66 37.86
CA LYS A 10 -2.10 -7.95 36.41
C LYS A 10 -1.71 -6.69 35.64
N ILE A 11 -0.68 -6.80 34.82
CA ILE A 11 -0.08 -5.72 34.04
C ILE A 11 -0.02 -6.14 32.57
N ASP A 12 -0.57 -5.34 31.67
CA ASP A 12 -0.37 -5.53 30.22
C ASP A 12 0.96 -4.89 29.81
N ILE A 13 1.88 -5.68 29.29
CA ILE A 13 3.18 -5.25 28.82
C ILE A 13 3.05 -4.73 27.38
N ILE A 14 3.33 -3.44 27.21
CA ILE A 14 3.24 -2.71 25.94
C ILE A 14 4.55 -2.80 25.19
N ASP A 15 5.67 -2.65 25.91
CA ASP A 15 7.02 -2.66 25.35
C ASP A 15 8.02 -3.32 26.30
N THR A 16 9.11 -3.85 25.73
CA THR A 16 10.23 -4.42 26.47
C THR A 16 11.51 -4.02 25.78
N GLN A 17 12.37 -3.31 26.47
CA GLN A 17 13.65 -2.83 25.97
C GLN A 17 14.80 -3.38 26.79
N LYS A 18 15.91 -3.73 26.13
CA LYS A 18 17.18 -4.02 26.76
C LYS A 18 17.96 -2.72 26.90
N LYS A 19 18.35 -2.34 28.13
CA LYS A 19 19.11 -1.14 28.44
C LYS A 19 20.34 -1.48 29.28
N MET A 20 21.35 -0.65 29.23
CA MET A 20 22.54 -0.75 30.07
C MET A 20 23.11 -2.20 30.15
N GLY A 21 23.34 -2.82 28.98
CA GLY A 21 23.80 -4.21 28.91
C GLY A 21 22.64 -5.21 29.05
N ASP A 22 22.43 -5.78 30.22
CA ASP A 22 21.48 -6.90 30.41
C ASP A 22 20.21 -6.53 31.18
N LEU A 23 19.92 -5.23 31.39
CA LEU A 23 18.73 -4.78 32.05
C LEU A 23 17.52 -4.83 31.11
N PHE A 24 16.55 -5.69 31.39
CA PHE A 24 15.28 -5.75 30.67
C PHE A 24 14.23 -4.84 31.32
N VAL A 25 13.86 -3.76 30.65
CA VAL A 25 12.85 -2.81 31.10
C VAL A 25 11.52 -3.11 30.42
N HIS A 26 10.53 -3.48 31.24
CA HIS A 26 9.15 -3.73 30.79
C HIS A 26 8.29 -2.50 31.04
N THR A 27 7.74 -1.92 29.98
CA THR A 27 6.76 -0.82 30.07
C THR A 27 5.36 -1.39 29.91
N GLY A 28 4.47 -1.08 30.86
CA GLY A 28 3.13 -1.66 30.86
C GLY A 28 2.10 -0.79 31.57
N LYS A 29 0.83 -1.23 31.50
CA LYS A 29 -0.30 -0.63 32.20
C LYS A 29 -0.87 -1.62 33.22
N ILE A 30 -0.96 -1.21 34.49
CA ILE A 30 -1.62 -2.00 35.53
C ILE A 30 -3.12 -2.08 35.20
N LYS A 31 -3.63 -3.30 35.05
CA LYS A 31 -5.05 -3.58 34.78
C LYS A 31 -5.81 -3.90 36.07
N LYS A 32 -5.10 -4.51 37.02
CA LYS A 32 -5.69 -4.92 38.30
C LYS A 32 -4.61 -4.94 39.39
N GLY A 33 -4.96 -4.46 40.60
CA GLY A 33 -4.14 -4.53 41.77
C GLY A 33 -2.93 -3.61 41.80
N THR A 34 -1.94 -3.95 42.61
CA THR A 34 -0.70 -3.21 42.81
C THR A 34 0.49 -4.15 42.78
N ILE A 35 1.66 -3.62 42.46
CA ILE A 35 2.93 -4.35 42.48
C ILE A 35 3.95 -3.58 43.31
N ASN A 36 4.73 -4.30 44.10
CA ASN A 36 5.78 -3.76 44.94
C ASN A 36 7.14 -4.35 44.54
N ILE A 37 8.21 -3.64 44.86
CA ILE A 37 9.57 -4.09 44.64
C ILE A 37 9.81 -5.41 45.43
N GLY A 38 10.50 -6.36 44.80
CA GLY A 38 10.82 -7.66 45.42
C GLY A 38 9.74 -8.74 45.25
N GLN A 39 8.58 -8.40 44.68
CA GLN A 39 7.54 -9.41 44.42
C GLN A 39 7.89 -10.27 43.21
N SER A 40 7.68 -11.59 43.33
CA SER A 40 7.75 -12.50 42.20
C SER A 40 6.56 -12.32 41.27
N VAL A 41 6.80 -12.40 39.97
CA VAL A 41 5.81 -12.27 38.91
C VAL A 41 6.01 -13.35 37.85
N ASN A 42 4.88 -13.74 37.25
CA ASN A 42 4.87 -14.57 36.06
C ASN A 42 4.85 -13.66 34.81
N LEU A 43 5.65 -14.02 33.81
CA LEU A 43 5.70 -13.36 32.51
C LEU A 43 5.13 -14.27 31.45
N GLU A 44 4.10 -13.84 30.77
CA GLU A 44 3.47 -14.57 29.68
C GLU A 44 3.46 -13.72 28.41
N ILE A 45 4.01 -14.30 27.34
CA ILE A 45 4.02 -13.62 26.03
C ILE A 45 2.69 -13.82 25.31
N ASP A 46 2.30 -12.83 24.50
CA ASP A 46 1.21 -12.96 23.55
C ASP A 46 1.62 -13.95 22.44
N LEU A 47 1.14 -15.18 22.55
CA LEU A 47 1.52 -16.27 21.63
C LEU A 47 1.06 -16.02 20.19
N GLU A 48 -0.09 -15.42 19.98
CA GLU A 48 -0.60 -15.11 18.64
C GLU A 48 0.34 -14.10 17.96
N LYS A 49 0.65 -12.99 18.64
CA LYS A 49 1.61 -12.00 18.11
C LYS A 49 3.00 -12.59 17.91
N ARG A 50 3.45 -13.43 18.83
CA ARG A 50 4.75 -14.11 18.69
C ARG A 50 4.77 -15.02 17.46
N ASN A 51 3.75 -15.82 17.25
CA ASN A 51 3.67 -16.73 16.11
C ASN A 51 3.57 -15.96 14.79
N ASN A 52 2.77 -14.89 14.74
CA ASN A 52 2.69 -14.02 13.58
C ASN A 52 4.02 -13.33 13.27
N SER A 53 4.74 -12.83 14.30
CA SER A 53 6.07 -12.24 14.10
C SER A 53 7.09 -13.26 13.62
N LYS A 54 7.11 -14.49 14.17
CA LYS A 54 7.99 -15.58 13.68
C LYS A 54 7.74 -15.88 12.21
N ALA A 55 6.47 -15.98 11.83
CA ALA A 55 6.11 -16.32 10.47
C ALA A 55 6.44 -15.16 9.49
N ASN A 56 6.19 -13.89 9.88
CA ASN A 56 6.61 -12.73 9.08
C ASN A 56 8.13 -12.63 8.97
N HIS A 57 8.88 -12.99 10.04
CA HIS A 57 10.34 -13.01 10.00
C HIS A 57 10.86 -14.09 9.04
N SER A 58 10.30 -15.30 9.12
CA SER A 58 10.66 -16.36 8.18
C SER A 58 10.30 -16.02 6.74
N ALA A 59 9.11 -15.43 6.52
CA ALA A 59 8.71 -14.90 5.21
C ALA A 59 9.68 -13.86 4.66
N THR A 60 10.29 -13.03 5.52
CA THR A 60 11.29 -12.05 5.12
C THR A 60 12.54 -12.70 4.51
N HIS A 61 13.01 -13.81 5.10
CA HIS A 61 14.14 -14.56 4.55
C HIS A 61 13.79 -15.23 3.21
N LEU A 62 12.60 -15.82 3.09
CA LEU A 62 12.13 -16.40 1.83
C LEU A 62 11.99 -15.32 0.75
N LEU A 63 11.45 -14.15 1.12
CA LEU A 63 11.33 -13.01 0.23
C LEU A 63 12.71 -12.50 -0.24
N HIS A 64 13.68 -12.36 0.68
CA HIS A 64 15.01 -11.89 0.36
C HIS A 64 15.65 -12.77 -0.71
N GLU A 65 15.67 -14.09 -0.51
CA GLU A 65 16.25 -14.99 -1.48
C GLU A 65 15.45 -15.05 -2.81
N SER A 66 14.12 -14.96 -2.75
CA SER A 66 13.28 -14.86 -3.95
C SER A 66 13.57 -13.62 -4.78
N LEU A 67 13.79 -12.48 -4.14
CA LEU A 67 14.22 -11.23 -4.78
C LEU A 67 15.62 -11.41 -5.42
N ARG A 68 16.56 -12.04 -4.72
CA ARG A 68 17.91 -12.32 -5.24
C ARG A 68 17.89 -13.23 -6.46
N ARG A 69 17.09 -14.29 -6.41
CA ARG A 69 16.95 -15.23 -7.55
C ARG A 69 16.25 -14.63 -8.75
N THR A 70 15.36 -13.67 -8.53
CA THR A 70 14.59 -13.04 -9.63
C THR A 70 15.27 -11.81 -10.20
N LEU A 71 15.76 -10.91 -9.33
CA LEU A 71 16.31 -9.60 -9.73
C LEU A 71 17.84 -9.61 -9.84
N GLY A 72 18.51 -10.55 -9.17
CA GLY A 72 19.95 -10.71 -9.23
C GLY A 72 20.66 -10.61 -7.87
N LYS A 73 21.93 -11.05 -7.84
CA LYS A 73 22.76 -11.11 -6.63
C LYS A 73 23.11 -9.76 -6.01
N HIS A 74 22.86 -8.65 -6.71
CA HIS A 74 23.05 -7.30 -6.19
C HIS A 74 22.00 -6.90 -5.13
N VAL A 75 20.91 -7.67 -5.03
CA VAL A 75 19.88 -7.46 -4.00
C VAL A 75 20.50 -7.78 -2.64
N THR A 76 20.60 -6.74 -1.79
CA THR A 76 21.05 -6.83 -0.39
C THR A 76 20.09 -6.08 0.50
N GLN A 77 19.87 -6.57 1.71
CA GLN A 77 19.02 -5.89 2.69
C GLN A 77 19.60 -4.54 3.06
N LYS A 78 18.76 -3.50 3.02
CA LYS A 78 19.06 -2.13 3.49
C LYS A 78 18.25 -1.75 4.72
N GLY A 79 17.16 -2.44 4.95
CA GLY A 79 16.31 -2.30 6.13
C GLY A 79 15.22 -3.35 6.15
N SER A 80 14.68 -3.60 7.33
CA SER A 80 13.57 -4.53 7.52
C SER A 80 12.68 -4.10 8.67
N LEU A 81 11.40 -4.39 8.56
CA LEU A 81 10.44 -4.31 9.67
C LEU A 81 9.65 -5.61 9.70
N VAL A 82 9.64 -6.25 10.84
CA VAL A 82 8.86 -7.45 11.10
C VAL A 82 7.90 -7.15 12.26
N SER A 83 6.61 -7.16 11.99
CA SER A 83 5.56 -7.03 13.01
C SER A 83 4.59 -8.21 12.93
N PRO A 84 3.70 -8.41 13.92
CA PRO A 84 2.64 -9.42 13.82
C PRO A 84 1.70 -9.22 12.63
N GLU A 85 1.51 -7.97 12.21
CA GLU A 85 0.54 -7.57 11.20
C GLU A 85 1.09 -7.64 9.78
N ARG A 86 2.39 -7.31 9.59
CA ARG A 86 3.02 -7.20 8.26
C ARG A 86 4.53 -7.32 8.32
N LEU A 87 5.12 -7.51 7.17
CA LEU A 87 6.55 -7.33 6.97
C LEU A 87 6.83 -6.25 5.93
N ARG A 88 7.98 -5.58 6.08
CA ARG A 88 8.54 -4.63 5.13
C ARG A 88 9.99 -4.98 4.89
N PHE A 89 10.41 -4.92 3.64
CA PHE A 89 11.77 -5.22 3.25
C PHE A 89 12.31 -4.14 2.32
N ASP A 90 13.41 -3.51 2.72
CA ASP A 90 14.12 -2.48 1.96
C ASP A 90 15.40 -3.09 1.40
N PHE A 91 15.65 -2.95 0.11
CA PHE A 91 16.76 -3.62 -0.55
C PHE A 91 17.35 -2.79 -1.70
N SER A 92 18.62 -3.10 -2.05
CA SER A 92 19.31 -2.46 -3.16
C SER A 92 18.74 -2.92 -4.50
N HIS A 93 18.12 -1.98 -5.24
CA HIS A 93 17.65 -2.18 -6.60
C HIS A 93 17.30 -0.83 -7.25
N ASN A 94 17.69 -0.65 -8.53
CA ASN A 94 17.58 0.66 -9.20
C ASN A 94 16.26 0.87 -9.94
N LYS A 95 15.53 -0.21 -10.24
CA LYS A 95 14.31 -0.16 -11.05
C LYS A 95 13.07 -0.54 -10.23
N PRO A 96 11.86 -0.12 -10.61
CA PRO A 96 10.63 -0.75 -10.13
C PRO A 96 10.63 -2.24 -10.48
N ILE A 97 10.09 -3.08 -9.59
CA ILE A 97 9.87 -4.49 -9.89
C ILE A 97 8.71 -4.56 -10.90
N GLU A 98 8.92 -5.24 -12.02
CA GLU A 98 7.90 -5.43 -13.04
C GLU A 98 6.80 -6.40 -12.56
N LYS A 99 5.63 -6.36 -13.20
CA LYS A 99 4.48 -7.20 -12.79
C LYS A 99 4.80 -8.68 -12.87
N GLU A 100 5.49 -9.09 -13.90
CA GLU A 100 5.94 -10.47 -14.14
C GLU A 100 6.95 -10.91 -13.08
N GLU A 101 7.91 -10.06 -12.76
CA GLU A 101 8.90 -10.30 -11.70
C GLU A 101 8.22 -10.40 -10.32
N MET A 102 7.28 -9.50 -10.03
CA MET A 102 6.50 -9.51 -8.79
C MET A 102 5.68 -10.80 -8.65
N SER A 103 5.04 -11.23 -9.75
CA SER A 103 4.31 -12.50 -9.79
C SER A 103 5.21 -13.69 -9.54
N LYS A 104 6.39 -13.70 -10.18
CA LYS A 104 7.41 -14.74 -10.00
C LYS A 104 7.93 -14.82 -8.57
N ILE A 105 8.23 -13.66 -7.95
CA ILE A 105 8.69 -13.59 -6.55
C ILE A 105 7.63 -14.17 -5.61
N ASN A 106 6.37 -13.72 -5.74
CA ASN A 106 5.27 -14.26 -4.94
C ASN A 106 5.10 -15.78 -5.12
N LYS A 107 5.19 -16.26 -6.36
CA LYS A 107 5.10 -17.68 -6.68
C LYS A 107 6.21 -18.49 -6.01
N ILE A 108 7.47 -18.07 -6.15
CA ILE A 108 8.64 -18.74 -5.55
C ILE A 108 8.49 -18.85 -4.01
N VAL A 109 8.09 -17.73 -3.34
CA VAL A 109 7.89 -17.77 -1.89
C VAL A 109 6.83 -18.78 -1.51
N ASN A 110 5.68 -18.79 -2.20
CA ASN A 110 4.58 -19.71 -1.88
C ASN A 110 4.96 -21.17 -2.19
N GLU A 111 5.70 -21.45 -3.26
CA GLU A 111 6.20 -22.80 -3.55
C GLU A 111 7.08 -23.35 -2.43
N VAL A 112 7.97 -22.51 -1.86
CA VAL A 112 8.78 -22.91 -0.71
C VAL A 112 7.93 -23.11 0.56
N VAL A 113 6.92 -22.29 0.76
CA VAL A 113 5.95 -22.47 1.86
C VAL A 113 5.19 -23.78 1.71
N GLU A 114 4.69 -24.07 0.52
CA GLU A 114 3.94 -25.29 0.22
C GLU A 114 4.77 -26.55 0.27
N SER A 115 6.09 -26.47 0.02
CA SER A 115 7.01 -27.60 0.14
C SER A 115 7.11 -28.16 1.57
N SER A 116 6.62 -27.42 2.57
CA SER A 116 6.48 -27.87 3.97
C SER A 116 7.75 -28.47 4.55
N THR A 117 8.87 -27.79 4.43
CA THR A 117 10.17 -28.26 4.92
C THR A 117 10.51 -27.69 6.28
N ASP A 118 11.25 -28.47 7.08
CA ASP A 118 11.67 -28.04 8.41
C ASP A 118 12.72 -26.94 8.34
N VAL A 119 12.55 -25.93 9.20
CA VAL A 119 13.52 -24.86 9.40
C VAL A 119 14.60 -25.32 10.38
N GLN A 120 15.84 -25.35 9.91
CA GLN A 120 16.98 -25.75 10.72
C GLN A 120 17.76 -24.54 11.21
N THR A 121 18.31 -24.65 12.39
CA THR A 121 19.24 -23.65 12.94
C THR A 121 20.51 -24.35 13.44
N ARG A 122 21.68 -23.76 13.14
CA ARG A 122 22.96 -24.27 13.60
C ARG A 122 23.81 -23.12 14.12
N ILE A 123 24.60 -23.40 15.16
CA ILE A 123 25.61 -22.47 15.67
C ILE A 123 26.96 -22.94 15.07
N MET A 124 27.69 -22.00 14.50
CA MET A 124 28.96 -22.25 13.85
C MET A 124 29.81 -21.00 13.80
N THR A 125 31.06 -21.11 13.41
CA THR A 125 31.91 -19.92 13.19
C THR A 125 31.49 -19.15 11.97
N PRO A 126 31.69 -17.79 11.91
CA PRO A 126 31.41 -17.00 10.72
C PRO A 126 32.07 -17.55 9.45
N LYS A 127 33.29 -18.10 9.56
CA LYS A 127 34.01 -18.66 8.41
C LYS A 127 33.31 -19.92 7.84
N GLU A 128 32.81 -20.79 8.70
CA GLU A 128 32.02 -21.96 8.28
C GLU A 128 30.71 -21.56 7.64
N ALA A 129 30.00 -20.59 8.25
CA ALA A 129 28.76 -20.07 7.71
C ALA A 129 28.92 -19.52 6.27
N ILE A 130 29.95 -18.72 6.03
CA ILE A 130 30.28 -18.20 4.70
C ILE A 130 30.63 -19.32 3.71
N LYS A 131 31.40 -20.31 4.11
CA LYS A 131 31.70 -21.49 3.28
C LYS A 131 30.44 -22.25 2.87
N MET A 132 29.44 -22.29 3.73
CA MET A 132 28.14 -22.89 3.43
C MET A 132 27.21 -21.97 2.60
N GLY A 133 27.69 -20.80 2.17
CA GLY A 133 26.92 -19.85 1.36
C GLY A 133 25.95 -19.00 2.16
N ALA A 134 26.11 -18.92 3.48
CA ALA A 134 25.23 -18.10 4.32
C ALA A 134 25.39 -16.61 3.98
N LEU A 135 24.26 -15.93 3.80
CA LEU A 135 24.23 -14.48 3.64
C LEU A 135 24.43 -13.80 5.00
N ALA A 136 25.43 -12.96 5.07
CA ALA A 136 25.69 -12.10 6.22
C ALA A 136 25.16 -10.68 5.94
N LEU A 137 24.55 -10.03 6.91
CA LEU A 137 24.17 -8.64 6.80
C LEU A 137 25.41 -7.75 6.73
N PHE A 138 25.43 -6.83 5.78
CA PHE A 138 26.57 -5.94 5.56
C PHE A 138 26.75 -5.00 6.75
N GLY A 139 27.97 -4.97 7.33
CA GLY A 139 28.35 -4.03 8.39
C GLY A 139 28.10 -4.51 9.83
N GLU A 140 27.55 -5.71 10.03
CA GLU A 140 27.46 -6.30 11.37
C GLU A 140 28.80 -6.93 11.79
N LYS A 141 29.19 -6.67 13.05
CA LYS A 141 30.32 -7.36 13.68
C LYS A 141 29.81 -8.64 14.33
N TYR A 142 30.25 -9.76 13.81
CA TYR A 142 29.91 -11.07 14.36
C TYR A 142 30.89 -11.49 15.43
N GLY A 143 30.39 -12.15 16.49
CA GLY A 143 31.21 -12.78 17.50
C GLY A 143 31.94 -14.01 16.98
N GLU A 144 32.53 -14.80 17.90
CA GLU A 144 33.20 -16.05 17.57
C GLU A 144 32.26 -17.11 17.00
N GLU A 145 31.00 -17.10 17.43
CA GLU A 145 29.90 -17.95 16.95
C GLU A 145 28.73 -17.15 16.39
N VAL A 146 28.12 -17.67 15.35
CA VAL A 146 26.94 -17.14 14.71
C VAL A 146 25.86 -18.20 14.57
N ARG A 147 24.60 -17.77 14.66
CA ARG A 147 23.45 -18.63 14.41
C ARG A 147 23.07 -18.52 12.95
N VAL A 148 23.07 -19.63 12.22
CA VAL A 148 22.64 -19.72 10.82
C VAL A 148 21.29 -20.40 10.75
N VAL A 149 20.40 -19.82 9.96
CA VAL A 149 19.03 -20.31 9.71
C VAL A 149 18.96 -20.83 8.29
N PHE A 150 18.43 -22.04 8.13
CA PHE A 150 18.27 -22.75 6.87
C PHE A 150 16.78 -23.00 6.63
N MET A 151 16.28 -22.56 5.47
CA MET A 151 14.86 -22.69 5.10
C MET A 151 14.71 -23.22 3.67
N GLY A 152 13.68 -24.05 3.44
CA GLY A 152 13.34 -24.57 2.13
C GLY A 152 14.40 -25.59 1.66
N LYS A 153 14.19 -26.88 1.91
CA LYS A 153 15.11 -27.94 1.48
C LYS A 153 15.07 -28.08 -0.04
N GLU A 154 16.24 -28.03 -0.66
CA GLU A 154 16.48 -28.29 -2.08
C GLU A 154 17.38 -29.52 -2.27
N SER A 155 17.52 -30.04 -3.50
CA SER A 155 18.37 -31.20 -3.80
C SER A 155 19.82 -30.98 -3.38
N ASN A 156 20.37 -29.78 -3.51
CA ASN A 156 21.74 -29.42 -3.23
C ASN A 156 21.87 -28.38 -2.11
N GLY A 157 21.01 -28.45 -1.07
CA GLY A 157 21.12 -27.54 0.08
C GLY A 157 19.78 -26.97 0.52
N PHE A 158 19.75 -25.65 0.72
CA PHE A 158 18.58 -24.93 1.19
C PHE A 158 18.28 -23.75 0.29
N PHE A 159 16.99 -23.39 0.18
CA PHE A 159 16.54 -22.24 -0.57
C PHE A 159 17.13 -20.93 0.00
N SER A 160 17.01 -20.74 1.32
CA SER A 160 17.60 -19.59 2.04
C SER A 160 18.54 -20.10 3.13
N THR A 161 19.72 -19.49 3.21
CA THR A 161 20.74 -19.74 4.25
C THR A 161 21.26 -18.37 4.70
N GLU A 162 20.89 -17.95 5.91
CA GLU A 162 21.22 -16.60 6.39
C GLU A 162 21.65 -16.59 7.86
N LEU A 163 22.55 -15.66 8.22
CA LEU A 163 22.89 -15.38 9.61
C LEU A 163 21.73 -14.64 10.27
N CYS A 164 21.11 -15.26 11.26
CA CYS A 164 19.98 -14.64 11.96
C CYS A 164 19.82 -15.15 13.39
N GLY A 165 19.84 -14.21 14.36
CA GLY A 165 19.59 -14.46 15.78
C GLY A 165 18.11 -14.45 16.19
N GLY A 166 17.19 -14.13 15.27
CA GLY A 166 15.77 -13.95 15.56
C GLY A 166 14.99 -15.26 15.73
N THR A 167 13.70 -15.12 16.02
CA THR A 167 12.79 -16.27 16.15
C THR A 167 12.12 -16.59 14.82
N HIS A 168 12.04 -17.88 14.48
CA HIS A 168 11.50 -18.40 13.24
C HIS A 168 10.45 -19.48 13.47
N VAL A 169 9.70 -19.79 12.44
CA VAL A 169 8.80 -20.95 12.40
C VAL A 169 9.62 -22.25 12.43
N LYS A 170 9.01 -23.35 12.82
CA LYS A 170 9.65 -24.66 12.79
C LYS A 170 9.58 -25.34 11.43
N ASN A 171 8.54 -25.03 10.66
CA ASN A 171 8.32 -25.55 9.32
C ASN A 171 7.87 -24.41 8.38
N THR A 172 8.32 -24.42 7.12
CA THR A 172 8.00 -23.36 6.14
C THR A 172 6.51 -23.19 5.92
N LYS A 173 5.69 -24.24 6.05
CA LYS A 173 4.23 -24.19 5.94
C LYS A 173 3.58 -23.26 6.96
N GLU A 174 4.18 -23.05 8.12
CA GLU A 174 3.67 -22.14 9.15
C GLU A 174 3.70 -20.65 8.72
N VAL A 175 4.41 -20.32 7.64
CA VAL A 175 4.39 -18.98 7.03
C VAL A 175 3.00 -18.67 6.48
N GLY A 176 2.30 -19.66 5.90
CA GLY A 176 1.01 -19.49 5.25
C GLY A 176 1.11 -18.74 3.91
N LYS A 177 -0.03 -18.45 3.30
CA LYS A 177 -0.12 -17.72 2.00
C LYS A 177 0.56 -16.36 2.10
N PHE A 178 1.47 -16.07 1.17
CA PHE A 178 2.26 -14.84 1.12
C PHE A 178 1.96 -14.02 -0.12
N LYS A 179 1.94 -12.68 0.01
CA LYS A 179 1.82 -11.76 -1.13
C LYS A 179 2.43 -10.40 -0.84
N ILE A 180 3.22 -9.89 -1.78
CA ILE A 180 3.64 -8.48 -1.78
C ILE A 180 2.44 -7.63 -2.17
N ILE A 181 2.12 -6.63 -1.33
CA ILE A 181 0.96 -5.75 -1.52
C ILE A 181 1.33 -4.37 -2.04
N SER A 182 2.57 -3.94 -1.85
CA SER A 182 3.04 -2.64 -2.34
C SER A 182 4.53 -2.64 -2.63
N GLN A 183 4.95 -1.72 -3.50
CA GLN A 183 6.34 -1.37 -3.73
C GLN A 183 6.52 0.14 -3.83
N SER A 184 7.64 0.66 -3.37
CA SER A 184 8.00 2.08 -3.47
C SER A 184 9.51 2.27 -3.55
N SER A 185 9.95 3.47 -3.96
CA SER A 185 11.33 3.90 -3.82
C SER A 185 11.46 4.71 -2.53
N ILE A 186 12.52 4.50 -1.75
CA ILE A 186 12.77 5.25 -0.51
C ILE A 186 14.03 6.09 -0.57
N ALA A 187 14.98 5.69 -1.42
CA ALA A 187 16.21 6.44 -1.71
C ALA A 187 16.72 6.04 -3.08
N SER A 188 17.74 6.76 -3.60
CA SER A 188 18.42 6.35 -4.81
C SER A 188 19.00 4.95 -4.65
N GLY A 189 18.67 4.05 -5.57
CA GLY A 189 19.12 2.66 -5.55
C GLY A 189 18.52 1.78 -4.44
N VAL A 190 17.50 2.25 -3.69
CA VAL A 190 16.84 1.48 -2.64
C VAL A 190 15.35 1.38 -2.87
N ARG A 191 14.89 0.16 -3.00
CA ARG A 191 13.47 -0.22 -3.15
C ARG A 191 12.91 -0.77 -1.85
N ARG A 192 11.64 -0.54 -1.65
CA ARG A 192 10.85 -1.08 -0.53
C ARG A 192 9.72 -1.93 -1.06
N VAL A 193 9.50 -3.06 -0.44
CA VAL A 193 8.27 -3.84 -0.59
C VAL A 193 7.63 -4.05 0.77
N GLU A 194 6.29 -4.07 0.79
CA GLU A 194 5.51 -4.50 1.93
C GLU A 194 4.73 -5.75 1.55
N ALA A 195 4.66 -6.70 2.45
CA ALA A 195 3.95 -7.95 2.22
C ALA A 195 3.09 -8.33 3.42
N LEU A 196 2.02 -9.00 3.09
CA LEU A 196 1.10 -9.63 4.03
C LEU A 196 1.09 -11.13 3.82
N ARG A 197 0.64 -11.83 4.84
CA ARG A 197 0.46 -13.27 4.79
C ARG A 197 -0.82 -13.69 5.47
N ASP A 198 -1.31 -14.85 5.08
CA ASP A 198 -2.37 -15.62 5.73
C ASP A 198 -3.62 -14.77 6.06
N LYS A 199 -3.99 -14.66 7.34
CA LYS A 199 -5.17 -13.93 7.79
C LYS A 199 -5.15 -12.46 7.38
N GLN A 200 -4.04 -11.76 7.60
CA GLN A 200 -3.90 -10.34 7.25
C GLN A 200 -4.01 -10.11 5.75
N LEU A 201 -3.50 -11.04 4.94
CA LEU A 201 -3.66 -11.00 3.49
C LEU A 201 -5.12 -11.18 3.09
N THR A 202 -5.81 -12.15 3.67
CA THR A 202 -7.25 -12.40 3.40
C THR A 202 -8.11 -11.19 3.79
N GLU A 203 -7.85 -10.60 4.95
CA GLU A 203 -8.56 -9.39 5.41
C GLU A 203 -8.33 -8.21 4.45
N HIS A 204 -7.09 -8.03 3.98
CA HIS A 204 -6.73 -7.01 3.01
C HIS A 204 -7.42 -7.24 1.65
N GLU A 205 -7.38 -8.45 1.11
CA GLU A 205 -8.03 -8.81 -0.16
C GLU A 205 -9.55 -8.59 -0.07
N ASN A 206 -10.19 -8.99 1.03
CA ASN A 206 -11.62 -8.77 1.28
C ASN A 206 -11.97 -7.28 1.38
N SER A 207 -11.11 -6.46 2.02
CA SER A 207 -11.30 -5.01 2.09
C SER A 207 -11.21 -4.37 0.71
N GLN A 208 -10.20 -4.73 -0.09
CA GLN A 208 -10.05 -4.23 -1.46
C GLN A 208 -11.23 -4.60 -2.35
N GLU A 209 -11.75 -5.82 -2.23
CA GLU A 209 -12.91 -6.24 -3.02
C GLU A 209 -14.18 -5.49 -2.63
N LYS A 210 -14.40 -5.26 -1.32
CA LYS A 210 -15.51 -4.41 -0.84
C LYS A 210 -15.41 -2.98 -1.38
N ASP A 211 -14.22 -2.38 -1.31
CA ASP A 211 -13.98 -1.02 -1.81
C ASP A 211 -14.20 -0.94 -3.33
N ARG A 212 -13.77 -1.96 -4.07
CA ARG A 212 -13.99 -2.07 -5.52
C ARG A 212 -15.48 -2.17 -5.83
N THR A 213 -16.19 -3.08 -5.17
CA THR A 213 -17.65 -3.27 -5.36
C THR A 213 -18.42 -1.99 -5.03
N LEU A 214 -18.06 -1.31 -3.94
CA LEU A 214 -18.68 -0.04 -3.56
C LEU A 214 -18.44 1.06 -4.60
N LYS A 215 -17.19 1.19 -5.10
CA LYS A 215 -16.86 2.14 -6.18
C LYS A 215 -17.63 1.84 -7.46
N GLU A 216 -17.71 0.57 -7.86
CA GLU A 216 -18.49 0.17 -9.04
C GLU A 216 -19.98 0.51 -8.89
N LYS A 217 -20.57 0.26 -7.71
CA LYS A 217 -21.95 0.64 -7.42
C LYS A 217 -22.15 2.15 -7.48
N THR A 218 -21.30 2.92 -6.81
CA THR A 218 -21.35 4.38 -6.80
C THR A 218 -21.22 4.95 -8.23
N ASN A 219 -20.30 4.42 -9.02
CA ASN A 219 -20.11 4.83 -10.41
C ASN A 219 -21.35 4.52 -11.28
N LYS A 220 -22.00 3.36 -11.08
CA LYS A 220 -23.26 3.02 -11.77
C LYS A 220 -24.39 3.98 -11.40
N GLU A 221 -24.56 4.27 -10.12
CA GLU A 221 -25.56 5.21 -9.64
C GLU A 221 -25.34 6.63 -10.20
N GLN A 222 -24.08 7.09 -10.23
CA GLN A 222 -23.72 8.38 -10.84
C GLN A 222 -24.00 8.40 -12.34
N LEU A 223 -23.67 7.32 -13.06
CA LEU A 223 -23.93 7.20 -14.48
C LEU A 223 -25.43 7.34 -14.78
N GLU A 224 -26.28 6.63 -14.05
CA GLU A 224 -27.73 6.70 -14.22
C GLU A 224 -28.29 8.08 -13.86
N LYS A 225 -27.76 8.74 -12.85
CA LYS A 225 -28.14 10.12 -12.48
C LYS A 225 -27.82 11.11 -13.61
N ILE A 226 -26.59 11.04 -14.16
CA ILE A 226 -26.16 11.91 -15.25
C ILE A 226 -26.95 11.65 -16.52
N LYS A 227 -27.22 10.38 -16.87
CA LYS A 227 -28.08 10.02 -17.99
C LYS A 227 -29.45 10.66 -17.89
N LYS A 228 -30.12 10.54 -16.73
CA LYS A 228 -31.44 11.14 -16.49
C LYS A 228 -31.40 12.67 -16.63
N GLU A 229 -30.34 13.29 -16.12
CA GLU A 229 -30.16 14.74 -16.23
C GLU A 229 -29.96 15.18 -17.69
N ILE A 230 -29.13 14.48 -18.48
CA ILE A 230 -28.96 14.77 -19.92
C ILE A 230 -30.29 14.60 -20.68
N LEU A 231 -31.02 13.52 -20.39
CA LEU A 231 -32.35 13.29 -21.00
C LEU A 231 -33.37 14.37 -20.68
N SER A 232 -33.33 14.99 -19.49
CA SER A 232 -34.19 16.11 -19.13
C SER A 232 -34.01 17.33 -20.04
N TYR A 233 -32.85 17.48 -20.65
CA TYR A 233 -32.56 18.49 -21.67
C TYR A 233 -32.97 18.05 -23.08
N LYS A 234 -33.66 16.90 -23.24
CA LYS A 234 -34.08 16.31 -24.55
C LYS A 234 -32.89 15.99 -25.46
N ILE A 235 -31.74 15.63 -24.87
CA ILE A 235 -30.51 15.27 -25.57
C ILE A 235 -30.22 13.82 -25.27
N LYS A 236 -29.76 13.07 -26.28
CA LYS A 236 -29.38 11.68 -26.12
C LYS A 236 -28.01 11.58 -25.41
N PRO A 237 -27.86 10.75 -24.35
CA PRO A 237 -26.57 10.50 -23.72
C PRO A 237 -25.59 9.83 -24.69
N ASP A 238 -24.37 10.36 -24.74
CA ASP A 238 -23.29 9.81 -25.57
C ASP A 238 -22.58 8.65 -24.83
N LEU A 239 -23.09 7.44 -25.03
CA LEU A 239 -22.57 6.21 -24.45
C LEU A 239 -21.93 5.36 -25.53
N SER A 240 -20.75 4.85 -25.27
CA SER A 240 -20.07 3.87 -26.10
C SER A 240 -20.11 2.49 -25.43
N GLU A 241 -20.63 1.49 -26.11
CA GLU A 241 -20.69 0.10 -25.64
C GLU A 241 -19.27 -0.51 -25.45
N ASN A 242 -18.28 0.02 -26.18
CA ASN A 242 -16.90 -0.44 -26.11
C ASN A 242 -16.04 0.24 -25.02
N LYS A 243 -16.63 1.13 -24.23
CA LYS A 243 -15.91 1.86 -23.16
C LYS A 243 -16.30 1.34 -21.80
N ASP A 244 -15.31 1.37 -20.88
CA ASP A 244 -15.57 1.01 -19.50
C ASP A 244 -16.48 2.03 -18.79
N LEU A 245 -16.98 1.67 -17.62
CA LEU A 245 -17.89 2.48 -16.81
C LEU A 245 -17.30 3.85 -16.46
N VAL A 246 -16.00 3.91 -16.15
CA VAL A 246 -15.30 5.15 -15.72
C VAL A 246 -15.15 6.09 -16.91
N GLU A 247 -14.84 5.56 -18.10
CA GLU A 247 -14.69 6.34 -19.31
C GLU A 247 -16.05 6.89 -19.78
N ASN A 248 -17.11 6.09 -19.71
CA ASN A 248 -18.47 6.52 -19.99
C ASN A 248 -18.92 7.63 -19.03
N LEU A 249 -18.64 7.51 -17.74
CA LEU A 249 -18.89 8.54 -16.74
C LEU A 249 -18.18 9.86 -17.07
N LYS A 250 -16.91 9.79 -17.46
CA LYS A 250 -16.13 10.98 -17.84
C LYS A 250 -16.70 11.66 -19.08
N ASN A 251 -17.14 10.89 -20.07
CA ASN A 251 -17.73 11.42 -21.29
C ASN A 251 -19.09 12.08 -21.05
N LEU A 252 -19.95 11.42 -20.27
CA LEU A 252 -21.27 11.98 -19.92
C LEU A 252 -21.14 13.24 -19.07
N ASN A 253 -20.21 13.32 -18.13
CA ASN A 253 -19.94 14.54 -17.37
C ASN A 253 -19.56 15.70 -18.31
N LYS A 254 -18.64 15.47 -19.25
CA LYS A 254 -18.27 16.49 -20.26
C LYS A 254 -19.45 16.92 -21.13
N GLN A 255 -20.30 15.96 -21.53
CA GLN A 255 -21.51 16.25 -22.29
C GLN A 255 -22.49 17.11 -21.48
N LEU A 256 -22.74 16.76 -20.23
CA LEU A 256 -23.60 17.48 -19.31
C LEU A 256 -23.12 18.92 -19.07
N GLU A 257 -21.82 19.11 -18.83
CA GLU A 257 -21.22 20.44 -18.67
C GLU A 257 -21.47 21.31 -19.92
N LYS A 258 -21.21 20.76 -21.12
CA LYS A 258 -21.50 21.50 -22.38
C LYS A 258 -22.98 21.88 -22.52
N ILE A 259 -23.89 20.98 -22.17
CA ILE A 259 -25.32 21.22 -22.21
C ILE A 259 -25.71 22.34 -21.24
N LYS A 260 -25.22 22.28 -20.00
CA LYS A 260 -25.47 23.32 -18.99
C LYS A 260 -25.00 24.70 -19.46
N ILE A 261 -23.80 24.79 -20.01
CA ILE A 261 -23.22 26.02 -20.57
C ILE A 261 -24.12 26.56 -21.68
N GLN A 262 -24.49 25.72 -22.64
CA GLN A 262 -25.35 26.12 -23.76
C GLN A 262 -26.72 26.60 -23.29
N ASN A 263 -27.29 25.99 -22.24
CA ASN A 263 -28.57 26.40 -21.70
C ASN A 263 -28.48 27.75 -20.97
N VAL A 264 -27.42 28.01 -20.22
CA VAL A 264 -27.23 29.35 -19.59
C VAL A 264 -27.08 30.43 -20.64
N ILE A 265 -26.34 30.16 -21.73
CA ILE A 265 -26.18 31.13 -22.83
C ILE A 265 -27.53 31.44 -23.54
N LYS A 266 -28.40 30.42 -23.68
CA LYS A 266 -29.71 30.56 -24.32
C LYS A 266 -30.79 31.21 -23.42
N ASP A 267 -30.61 31.11 -22.10
CA ASP A 267 -31.57 31.64 -21.12
C ASP A 267 -31.40 33.15 -20.97
N LYS A 268 -32.39 33.93 -21.50
CA LYS A 268 -32.39 35.39 -21.42
C LYS A 268 -32.37 35.95 -19.98
N ASN A 269 -32.79 35.17 -19.01
CA ASN A 269 -32.76 35.57 -17.59
C ASN A 269 -31.40 35.43 -16.98
N LYS A 270 -30.64 34.38 -17.38
CA LYS A 270 -29.28 34.08 -16.90
C LYS A 270 -28.18 34.72 -17.73
N ASN A 271 -28.51 35.12 -18.98
CA ASN A 271 -27.59 35.77 -19.90
C ASN A 271 -28.17 37.13 -20.30
N LYS A 272 -27.82 38.17 -19.56
CA LYS A 272 -28.30 39.55 -19.84
C LYS A 272 -27.25 40.26 -20.69
N ILE A 273 -27.65 40.60 -21.92
CA ILE A 273 -26.80 41.30 -22.88
C ILE A 273 -27.34 42.71 -23.06
N LYS A 274 -26.48 43.70 -22.94
CA LYS A 274 -26.75 45.12 -23.26
C LYS A 274 -25.68 45.62 -24.21
N ASP A 275 -26.12 46.07 -25.40
CA ASP A 275 -25.24 46.66 -26.40
C ASP A 275 -25.40 48.18 -26.42
N LYS A 276 -24.28 48.92 -26.26
CA LYS A 276 -24.20 50.36 -26.40
C LYS A 276 -23.37 50.70 -27.62
N LYS A 277 -23.97 51.36 -28.61
CA LYS A 277 -23.28 51.80 -29.82
C LYS A 277 -22.70 53.18 -29.62
N ILE A 278 -21.38 53.32 -29.90
CA ILE A 278 -20.64 54.61 -29.88
C ILE A 278 -19.90 54.71 -31.20
N SER A 279 -20.41 55.53 -32.11
CA SER A 279 -19.92 55.61 -33.51
C SER A 279 -19.94 54.23 -34.17
N ASP A 280 -18.81 53.74 -34.64
CA ASP A 280 -18.64 52.42 -35.28
C ASP A 280 -18.33 51.29 -34.31
N PHE A 281 -18.28 51.57 -33.00
CA PHE A 281 -17.93 50.59 -31.97
C PHE A 281 -19.17 50.17 -31.16
N ILE A 282 -19.21 48.88 -30.79
CA ILE A 282 -20.22 48.31 -29.89
C ILE A 282 -19.53 47.94 -28.59
N ILE A 283 -20.04 48.45 -27.47
CA ILE A 283 -19.69 47.97 -26.13
C ILE A 283 -20.81 47.05 -25.70
N ARG A 284 -20.47 45.77 -25.53
CA ARG A 284 -21.39 44.75 -25.02
C ARG A 284 -21.07 44.47 -23.55
N GLU A 285 -22.04 44.76 -22.71
CA GLU A 285 -22.08 44.29 -21.33
C GLU A 285 -22.85 42.97 -21.28
N GLN A 286 -22.21 41.90 -20.80
CA GLN A 286 -22.80 40.58 -20.72
C GLN A 286 -22.68 40.02 -19.30
N VAL A 287 -23.80 39.89 -18.60
CA VAL A 287 -23.87 39.34 -17.24
C VAL A 287 -24.41 37.93 -17.29
N LEU A 288 -23.61 36.99 -16.83
CA LEU A 288 -23.95 35.56 -16.74
C LEU A 288 -24.14 35.18 -15.29
N SER A 289 -25.28 34.60 -14.93
CA SER A 289 -25.54 34.04 -13.60
C SER A 289 -25.31 32.51 -13.60
N ASP A 290 -24.72 31.97 -12.54
CA ASP A 290 -24.44 30.54 -12.36
C ASP A 290 -23.55 29.93 -13.49
N PHE A 291 -22.61 30.74 -14.00
CA PHE A 291 -21.74 30.30 -15.10
C PHE A 291 -20.32 29.96 -14.63
N PRO A 292 -19.72 28.83 -15.07
CA PRO A 292 -18.38 28.43 -14.68
C PRO A 292 -17.34 29.44 -15.19
N PRO A 293 -16.48 30.03 -14.31
CA PRO A 293 -15.47 31.01 -14.72
C PRO A 293 -14.51 30.52 -15.81
N LYS A 294 -14.18 29.23 -15.83
CA LYS A 294 -13.27 28.61 -16.82
C LYS A 294 -13.83 28.68 -18.26
N GLU A 295 -15.14 28.77 -18.40
CA GLU A 295 -15.84 28.75 -19.71
C GLU A 295 -16.21 30.16 -20.23
N LEU A 296 -15.91 31.20 -19.46
CA LEU A 296 -16.17 32.60 -19.88
C LEU A 296 -15.51 32.94 -21.23
N ARG A 297 -14.34 32.35 -21.50
CA ARG A 297 -13.64 32.54 -22.76
C ARG A 297 -14.46 32.07 -23.96
N SER A 298 -15.18 30.97 -23.85
CA SER A 298 -16.02 30.44 -24.92
C SER A 298 -17.20 31.39 -25.26
N VAL A 299 -17.75 32.05 -24.24
CA VAL A 299 -18.82 33.05 -24.40
C VAL A 299 -18.29 34.31 -25.08
N ILE A 300 -17.10 34.78 -24.67
CA ILE A 300 -16.45 35.94 -25.30
C ILE A 300 -16.15 35.66 -26.77
N ASP A 301 -15.63 34.46 -27.09
CA ASP A 301 -15.31 34.06 -28.45
C ASP A 301 -16.56 33.92 -29.32
N GLN A 302 -17.69 33.54 -28.74
CA GLN A 302 -18.98 33.57 -29.44
C GLN A 302 -19.50 35.00 -29.63
N GLY A 303 -19.43 35.86 -28.61
CA GLY A 303 -19.81 37.28 -28.69
C GLY A 303 -18.96 38.05 -29.71
N LYS A 304 -17.70 37.72 -29.89
CA LYS A 304 -16.82 38.32 -30.94
C LYS A 304 -17.29 38.05 -32.36
N LYS A 305 -18.02 36.95 -32.61
CA LYS A 305 -18.60 36.66 -33.93
C LYS A 305 -19.78 37.55 -34.25
N ASP A 306 -20.48 38.04 -33.22
CA ASP A 306 -21.65 38.90 -33.37
C ASP A 306 -21.24 40.38 -33.50
N ILE A 307 -20.08 40.77 -33.00
CA ILE A 307 -19.62 42.16 -32.95
C ILE A 307 -18.41 42.31 -33.87
N LYS A 308 -18.57 43.06 -35.00
CA LYS A 308 -17.49 43.30 -35.96
C LYS A 308 -16.38 44.22 -35.40
N LYS A 309 -16.75 45.23 -34.61
CA LYS A 309 -15.83 46.16 -33.92
C LYS A 309 -16.42 46.48 -32.55
N GLY A 310 -15.74 46.14 -31.46
CA GLY A 310 -16.24 46.43 -30.13
C GLY A 310 -15.48 45.76 -29.00
N ILE A 311 -15.97 45.97 -27.80
CA ILE A 311 -15.48 45.42 -26.54
C ILE A 311 -16.60 44.64 -25.88
N ILE A 312 -16.27 43.47 -25.33
CA ILE A 312 -17.19 42.67 -24.51
C ILE A 312 -16.65 42.71 -23.08
N ILE A 313 -17.48 43.11 -22.14
CA ILE A 313 -17.21 43.24 -20.71
C ILE A 313 -18.12 42.30 -19.95
#